data_2d6eeb1020ba1006ac33b40e2a61044d
#
_entry.id   2d6eeb1020ba1006ac33b40e2a61044d
#
_cell.length_a   1.000
_cell.length_b   1.000
_cell.length_c   1.000
_cell.angle_alpha   90.00
_cell.angle_beta   90.00
_cell.angle_gamma   90.00
#
_symmetry.space_group_name_H-M   'P 1'
#
loop_
_entity.id
_entity.type
_entity.pdbx_description
1 polymer ?
#
loop_
_entity_poly.entity_id
_entity_poly.type
_entity_poly.pdbx_seq_one_letter_code
_entity_poly.pdbx_strand_id
1 'polypeptide(L)'
;MHKTHVLNVLRQYRDELSKLGVAHLSLYGSVARDQADEQSDVDVIVDTTDGQALGLFVLARITDELERILGRPVDVISQRGLDHTNLLRRRAAADLVHVF
;
A
#
# COMPACT_ATOMS: atom_id res chain seq x y z
N MET A 1 12.13 2.94 -10.14
CA MET A 1 10.97 2.03 -10.10
C MET A 1 9.77 2.73 -10.71
N HIS A 2 9.17 2.13 -11.72
CA HIS A 2 8.05 2.72 -12.43
C HIS A 2 6.72 2.29 -11.84
N LYS A 3 5.76 3.20 -11.86
CA LYS A 3 4.41 2.95 -11.35
C LYS A 3 3.77 1.71 -12.00
N THR A 4 3.86 1.60 -13.32
CA THR A 4 3.26 0.47 -14.07
C THR A 4 3.84 -0.87 -13.61
N HIS A 5 5.15 -0.93 -13.38
CA HIS A 5 5.81 -2.15 -12.90
C HIS A 5 5.28 -2.54 -11.51
N VAL A 6 5.21 -1.58 -10.60
CA VAL A 6 4.70 -1.82 -9.23
C VAL A 6 3.25 -2.28 -9.27
N LEU A 7 2.41 -1.64 -10.08
CA LEU A 7 1.01 -2.04 -10.23
C LEU A 7 0.89 -3.49 -10.72
N ASN A 8 1.66 -3.86 -11.74
CA ASN A 8 1.61 -5.20 -12.31
C ASN A 8 2.05 -6.26 -11.31
N VAL A 9 3.15 -6.01 -10.61
CA VAL A 9 3.68 -6.94 -9.61
C VAL A 9 2.67 -7.13 -8.47
N LEU A 10 2.14 -6.04 -7.92
CA LEU A 10 1.19 -6.13 -6.81
C LEU A 10 -0.10 -6.84 -7.21
N ARG A 11 -0.59 -6.63 -8.43
CA ARG A 11 -1.79 -7.31 -8.93
C ARG A 11 -1.58 -8.81 -9.07
N GLN A 12 -0.37 -9.25 -9.39
CA GLN A 12 -0.03 -10.68 -9.45
C GLN A 12 -0.12 -11.36 -8.09
N TYR A 13 0.08 -10.62 -7.00
CA TYR A 13 0.06 -11.15 -5.64
C TYR A 13 -1.26 -10.85 -4.91
N ARG A 14 -2.30 -10.47 -5.63
CA ARG A 14 -3.59 -10.14 -5.05
C ARG A 14 -4.15 -11.26 -4.16
N ASP A 15 -4.06 -12.52 -4.61
CA ASP A 15 -4.61 -13.65 -3.86
C ASP A 15 -3.85 -13.87 -2.55
N GLU A 16 -2.52 -13.80 -2.58
CA GLU A 16 -1.70 -13.92 -1.38
C GLU A 16 -1.99 -12.81 -0.39
N LEU A 17 -2.11 -11.58 -0.86
CA LEU A 17 -2.42 -10.44 -0.01
C LEU A 17 -3.84 -10.53 0.55
N SER A 18 -4.78 -11.03 -0.22
CA SER A 18 -6.16 -11.26 0.24
C SER A 18 -6.19 -12.24 1.40
N LYS A 19 -5.36 -13.27 1.39
CA LYS A 19 -5.25 -14.23 2.49
C LYS A 19 -4.74 -13.59 3.78
N LEU A 20 -4.03 -12.48 3.69
CA LEU A 20 -3.56 -11.72 4.85
C LEU A 20 -4.59 -10.71 5.35
N GLY A 21 -5.74 -10.61 4.69
CA GLY A 21 -6.80 -9.69 5.07
C GLY A 21 -6.86 -8.40 4.26
N VAL A 22 -6.09 -8.29 3.16
CA VAL A 22 -6.10 -7.11 2.29
C VAL A 22 -7.25 -7.23 1.30
N ALA A 23 -8.28 -6.40 1.45
CA ALA A 23 -9.40 -6.34 0.50
C ALA A 23 -9.06 -5.44 -0.68
N HIS A 24 -8.49 -4.27 -0.40
CA HIS A 24 -8.11 -3.28 -1.40
C HIS A 24 -6.73 -2.73 -1.09
N LEU A 25 -5.99 -2.41 -2.13
CA LEU A 25 -4.65 -1.86 -2.04
C LEU A 25 -4.54 -0.68 -3.00
N SER A 26 -3.95 0.40 -2.53
CA SER A 26 -3.71 1.59 -3.34
C SER A 26 -2.28 2.08 -3.13
N LEU A 27 -1.71 2.68 -4.17
CA LEU A 27 -0.43 3.38 -4.09
C LEU A 27 -0.67 4.86 -3.83
N TYR A 28 0.26 5.50 -3.11
CA TYR A 28 0.30 6.95 -3.00
C TYR A 28 1.77 7.41 -2.95
N GLY A 29 1.97 8.72 -2.88
CA GLY A 29 3.31 9.27 -2.79
C GLY A 29 4.09 9.22 -4.10
N SER A 30 5.42 9.11 -4.01
CA SER A 30 6.30 9.26 -5.17
C SER A 30 6.09 8.19 -6.25
N VAL A 31 5.84 6.93 -5.86
CA VAL A 31 5.59 5.85 -6.82
C VAL A 31 4.28 6.10 -7.57
N ALA A 32 3.23 6.53 -6.86
CA ALA A 32 1.95 6.84 -7.49
C ALA A 32 2.06 7.98 -8.50
N ARG A 33 2.94 8.95 -8.22
CA ARG A 33 3.22 10.05 -9.14
C ARG A 33 4.23 9.68 -10.24
N ASP A 34 4.75 8.46 -10.22
CA ASP A 34 5.81 7.99 -11.12
C ASP A 34 7.08 8.84 -11.01
N GLN A 35 7.42 9.27 -9.80
CA GLN A 35 8.57 10.12 -9.49
C GLN A 35 9.54 9.45 -8.52
N ALA A 36 9.38 8.15 -8.27
CA ALA A 36 10.23 7.40 -7.34
C ALA A 36 11.61 7.16 -7.95
N ASP A 37 12.65 7.29 -7.13
CA ASP A 37 14.01 6.90 -7.48
C ASP A 37 14.40 5.60 -6.75
N GLU A 38 15.67 5.21 -6.84
CA GLU A 38 16.17 3.96 -6.24
C GLU A 38 16.13 3.98 -4.72
N GLN A 39 16.04 5.15 -4.10
CA GLN A 39 16.04 5.31 -2.65
C GLN A 39 14.65 5.60 -2.09
N SER A 40 13.64 5.74 -2.95
CA SER A 40 12.28 6.01 -2.51
C SER A 40 11.64 4.78 -1.89
N ASP A 41 10.91 4.99 -0.79
CA ASP A 41 10.03 3.98 -0.24
C ASP A 41 8.77 3.86 -1.09
N VAL A 42 8.14 2.68 -1.05
CA VAL A 42 6.84 2.49 -1.69
C VAL A 42 5.76 2.75 -0.64
N ASP A 43 4.88 3.70 -0.90
CA ASP A 43 3.81 4.08 0.02
C ASP A 43 2.50 3.44 -0.43
N VAL A 44 1.88 2.66 0.46
CA VAL A 44 0.63 1.96 0.15
C VAL A 44 -0.42 2.19 1.23
N ILE A 45 -1.67 2.15 0.80
CA ILE A 45 -2.83 2.19 1.69
C ILE A 45 -3.56 0.86 1.55
N VAL A 46 -3.80 0.21 2.68
CA VAL A 46 -4.47 -1.09 2.75
C VAL A 46 -5.85 -0.93 3.37
N ASP A 47 -6.86 -1.48 2.71
CA ASP A 47 -8.21 -1.62 3.26
C ASP A 47 -8.46 -3.09 3.57
N THR A 48 -9.01 -3.37 4.75
CA THR A 48 -9.22 -4.73 5.25
C THR A 48 -10.55 -5.30 4.79
N THR A 49 -10.61 -6.64 4.71
CA THR A 49 -11.80 -7.36 4.28
C THR A 49 -13.01 -7.09 5.16
N ASP A 50 -12.80 -6.93 6.46
CA ASP A 50 -13.87 -6.71 7.43
C ASP A 50 -14.05 -5.24 7.82
N GLY A 51 -13.29 -4.33 7.22
CA GLY A 51 -13.36 -2.90 7.52
C GLY A 51 -12.80 -2.50 8.87
N GLN A 52 -12.16 -3.41 9.58
CA GLN A 52 -11.58 -3.13 10.88
C GLN A 52 -10.14 -2.66 10.78
N ALA A 53 -9.67 -1.95 11.81
CA ALA A 53 -8.26 -1.56 11.87
C ALA A 53 -7.37 -2.79 11.96
N LEU A 54 -6.25 -2.76 11.23
CA LEU A 54 -5.27 -3.84 11.28
C LEU A 54 -4.59 -3.89 12.64
N GLY A 55 -4.49 -5.11 13.19
CA GLY A 55 -3.65 -5.34 14.36
C GLY A 55 -2.18 -5.18 13.99
N LEU A 56 -1.35 -4.87 15.00
CA LEU A 56 0.07 -4.61 14.78
C LEU A 56 0.79 -5.77 14.10
N PHE A 57 0.50 -7.03 14.51
CA PHE A 57 1.14 -8.21 13.93
C PHE A 57 0.72 -8.43 12.48
N VAL A 58 -0.56 -8.21 12.16
CA VAL A 58 -1.06 -8.36 10.80
C VAL A 58 -0.45 -7.29 9.89
N LEU A 59 -0.38 -6.06 10.37
CA LEU A 59 0.25 -4.96 9.65
C LEU A 59 1.72 -5.26 9.36
N ALA A 60 2.45 -5.77 10.34
CA ALA A 60 3.86 -6.16 10.16
C ALA A 60 4.01 -7.27 9.13
N ARG A 61 3.13 -8.27 9.12
CA ARG A 61 3.15 -9.34 8.13
C ARG A 61 2.88 -8.84 6.73
N ILE A 62 1.91 -7.94 6.56
CA ILE A 62 1.61 -7.34 5.27
C ILE A 62 2.80 -6.52 4.78
N THR A 63 3.41 -5.73 5.65
CA THR A 63 4.59 -4.93 5.32
C THR A 63 5.74 -5.83 4.86
N ASP A 64 6.05 -6.88 5.62
CA ASP A 64 7.12 -7.82 5.28
C ASP A 64 6.88 -8.49 3.93
N GLU A 65 5.64 -8.90 3.67
CA GLU A 65 5.29 -9.54 2.41
C GLU A 65 5.43 -8.57 1.23
N LEU A 66 4.97 -7.34 1.37
CA LEU A 66 5.10 -6.33 0.33
C LEU A 66 6.56 -5.98 0.07
N GLU A 67 7.38 -5.88 1.12
CA GLU A 67 8.81 -5.63 0.97
C GLU A 67 9.51 -6.78 0.25
N ARG A 68 9.11 -8.01 0.56
CA ARG A 68 9.63 -9.20 -0.14
C ARG A 68 9.26 -9.18 -1.63
N ILE A 69 8.00 -8.88 -1.94
CA ILE A 69 7.49 -8.84 -3.31
C ILE A 69 8.19 -7.75 -4.13
N LEU A 70 8.36 -6.57 -3.57
CA LEU A 70 8.88 -5.40 -4.29
C LEU A 70 10.39 -5.24 -4.17
N GLY A 71 11.03 -5.91 -3.19
CA GLY A 71 12.47 -5.77 -2.96
C GLY A 71 12.88 -4.41 -2.46
N ARG A 72 11.98 -3.67 -1.80
CA ARG A 72 12.22 -2.30 -1.32
C ARG A 72 11.47 -2.07 -0.01
N PRO A 73 11.88 -1.07 0.78
CA PRO A 73 11.11 -0.65 1.94
C PRO A 73 9.71 -0.19 1.52
N VAL A 74 8.71 -0.60 2.28
CA VAL A 74 7.31 -0.26 2.02
C VAL A 74 6.72 0.37 3.27
N ASP A 75 6.08 1.52 3.12
CA ASP A 75 5.35 2.19 4.18
C ASP A 75 3.87 1.89 4.02
N VAL A 76 3.30 1.18 4.99
CA VAL A 76 1.91 0.70 4.91
C VAL A 76 1.05 1.49 5.89
N ILE A 77 -0.03 2.08 5.36
CA ILE A 77 -1.02 2.78 6.16
C ILE A 77 -2.36 2.06 5.97
N SER A 78 -3.08 1.80 7.06
CA SER A 78 -4.42 1.27 6.97
C SER A 78 -5.39 2.39 6.55
N GLN A 79 -6.38 2.05 5.74
CA GLN A 79 -7.42 3.00 5.32
C GLN A 79 -8.09 3.66 6.53
N ARG A 80 -8.33 2.88 7.58
CA ARG A 80 -8.96 3.39 8.81
C ARG A 80 -8.04 4.37 9.54
N GLY A 81 -6.74 4.12 9.58
CA GLY A 81 -5.77 5.07 10.15
C GLY A 81 -5.74 6.37 9.36
N LEU A 82 -5.83 6.28 8.04
CA LEU A 82 -5.88 7.45 7.17
C LEU A 82 -7.11 8.31 7.44
N ASP A 83 -8.26 7.69 7.70
CA ASP A 83 -9.52 8.40 7.95
C ASP A 83 -9.48 9.23 9.24
N HIS A 84 -8.56 8.92 10.16
CA HIS A 84 -8.40 9.68 11.41
C HIS A 84 -7.47 10.89 11.27
N THR A 85 -6.80 11.06 10.12
CA THR A 85 -5.83 12.14 9.94
C THR A 85 -6.13 12.91 8.65
N ASN A 86 -6.78 14.07 8.79
CA ASN A 86 -7.22 14.88 7.65
C ASN A 86 -6.08 15.27 6.70
N LEU A 87 -4.90 15.58 7.25
CA LEU A 87 -3.77 15.99 6.44
C LEU A 87 -3.26 14.86 5.55
N LEU A 88 -3.07 13.67 6.12
CA LEU A 88 -2.66 12.49 5.37
C LEU A 88 -3.70 12.12 4.32
N ARG A 89 -4.98 12.21 4.69
CA ARG A 89 -6.10 11.93 3.78
C ARG A 89 -6.07 12.84 2.56
N ARG A 90 -5.82 14.13 2.74
CA ARG A 90 -5.74 15.08 1.64
C ARG A 90 -4.56 14.80 0.73
N ARG A 91 -3.40 14.49 1.30
CA ARG A 91 -2.20 14.16 0.53
C ARG A 91 -2.37 12.88 -0.25
N ALA A 92 -2.88 11.84 0.39
CA ALA A 92 -3.09 10.54 -0.24
C ALA A 92 -4.14 10.63 -1.34
N ALA A 93 -5.23 11.37 -1.12
CA ALA A 93 -6.30 11.50 -2.11
C ALA A 93 -5.81 12.17 -3.40
N ALA A 94 -4.86 13.10 -3.30
CA ALA A 94 -4.32 13.80 -4.47
C ALA A 94 -3.50 12.88 -5.38
N ASP A 95 -2.85 11.84 -4.81
CA ASP A 95 -1.92 10.97 -5.53
C ASP A 95 -2.36 9.51 -5.59
N LEU A 96 -3.56 9.21 -5.11
CA LEU A 96 -4.02 7.83 -4.92
C LEU A 96 -4.18 7.10 -6.26
N VAL A 97 -3.56 5.93 -6.38
CA VAL A 97 -3.70 5.04 -7.53
C VAL A 97 -4.17 3.68 -7.03
N HIS A 98 -5.35 3.29 -7.47
CA HIS A 98 -5.96 2.00 -7.08
C HIS A 98 -5.20 0.84 -7.73
N VAL A 99 -4.79 -0.15 -6.93
CA VAL A 99 -4.11 -1.35 -7.42
C VAL A 99 -5.13 -2.46 -7.68
N PHE A 100 -5.90 -2.76 -6.66
CA PHE A 100 -6.99 -3.72 -6.79
C PHE A 100 -8.05 -3.54 -5.71
#